data_88c1c99fae3f4923fa45a34859bccfdf
#
_entry.id   88c1c99fae3f4923fa45a34859bccfdf
#
_cell.length_a   1.000
_cell.length_b   1.000
_cell.length_c   1.000
_cell.angle_alpha   90.00
_cell.angle_beta   90.00
_cell.angle_gamma   90.00
#
_symmetry.space_group_name_H-M   'P 1'
#
loop_
_entity.id
_entity.type
_entity.pdbx_description
1 polymer ?
#
loop_
_entity_poly.entity_id
_entity_poly.type
_entity_poly.pdbx_seq_one_letter_code
_entity_poly.pdbx_strand_id
1 'polypeptide(L)'
;RREKQLNADIEVYLKKNYPCEVSRVTVNDDRVEVSGDIKGMPGEVYLCEVPMFRELTEKDFLTVQRVKGPKRFKADFDRYAEVDGQRYDRLYSRWVLAQKSQNGMLICSHGHYADDVKAKYDLPHEVPASKKGIGGFGANRFASDLDSLDITSVTVNMWLGFMSLTPSDDAIPFDYNGRTYYADRKAIEGFDKTLQYTAARDVIVNAIVLIAPERSFADKAAGRLFEHPDFDPAGIYTMPNMTTLESLNLYAAAIDFLAERYSRPDKKYGRVHHWIAHNEVDAGWVWTNAGIKTPLRFMDIYIKSMRLLYYTARKYSPHPEVFITLTHYWQSRHNEYCYPSAQLLELLVDYTQAEGDFKWGVAHHPYPQSLFEPKSWLDDQATFDYDTPQITFKNLEVLDAWIKQPRALYQGKIKRTVFLSEQNPNSKDYSEEALREQAAGMAYAMKKLEACDGIDAYQMHGWFDQRAEGGLRIGVRRFMDDETDPGGRKPAWFVFQAFGTDREDEVFEFAKDIIGIDDWDQVIYKAPIPMRPELND
;
A
#
# COMPACT_ATOMS: atom_id res chain seq x y z
N ARG A 1 -23.39 -18.39 -2.62
CA ARG A 1 -24.50 -17.57 -3.15
C ARG A 1 -24.34 -16.09 -2.80
N ARG A 2 -24.03 -15.76 -1.52
CA ARG A 2 -23.84 -14.37 -1.06
C ARG A 2 -22.74 -13.65 -1.83
N GLU A 3 -21.56 -14.26 -1.99
CA GLU A 3 -20.42 -13.65 -2.70
C GLU A 3 -20.75 -13.31 -4.17
N LYS A 4 -21.48 -14.18 -4.87
CA LYS A 4 -21.92 -13.92 -6.25
C LYS A 4 -22.89 -12.75 -6.31
N GLN A 5 -23.80 -12.66 -5.34
CA GLN A 5 -24.77 -11.56 -5.28
C GLN A 5 -24.05 -10.24 -4.97
N LEU A 6 -23.16 -10.23 -3.96
CA LEU A 6 -22.36 -9.06 -3.62
C LEU A 6 -21.56 -8.54 -4.84
N ASN A 7 -20.90 -9.45 -5.56
CA ASN A 7 -20.14 -9.06 -6.75
C ASN A 7 -21.02 -8.39 -7.81
N ALA A 8 -22.19 -8.97 -8.10
CA ALA A 8 -23.13 -8.43 -9.08
C ALA A 8 -23.68 -7.06 -8.64
N ASP A 9 -24.05 -6.93 -7.37
CA ASP A 9 -24.60 -5.69 -6.82
C ASP A 9 -23.55 -4.56 -6.81
N ILE A 10 -22.31 -4.87 -6.47
CA ILE A 10 -21.19 -3.92 -6.49
C ILE A 10 -20.90 -3.46 -7.91
N GLU A 11 -20.91 -4.38 -8.89
CA GLU A 11 -20.67 -4.02 -10.28
C GLU A 11 -21.72 -3.02 -10.79
N VAL A 12 -22.99 -3.27 -10.49
CA VAL A 12 -24.09 -2.34 -10.85
C VAL A 12 -23.92 -1.00 -10.11
N TYR A 13 -23.61 -1.06 -8.80
CA TYR A 13 -23.43 0.11 -7.97
C TYR A 13 -22.34 1.04 -8.47
N LEU A 14 -21.16 0.51 -8.81
CA LEU A 14 -20.04 1.33 -9.27
C LEU A 14 -20.25 2.00 -10.61
N LYS A 15 -20.95 1.32 -11.53
CA LYS A 15 -21.17 1.80 -12.90
C LYS A 15 -22.36 2.75 -13.03
N LYS A 16 -23.22 2.80 -12.01
CA LYS A 16 -24.45 3.58 -12.09
C LYS A 16 -24.20 5.07 -11.84
N ASN A 17 -24.82 5.91 -12.67
CA ASN A 17 -24.92 7.34 -12.42
C ASN A 17 -26.09 7.61 -11.46
N TYR A 18 -25.82 8.31 -10.36
CA TYR A 18 -26.82 8.62 -9.35
C TYR A 18 -27.23 10.08 -9.42
N PRO A 19 -28.52 10.39 -9.13
CA PRO A 19 -29.04 11.76 -9.20
C PRO A 19 -28.59 12.63 -8.03
N CYS A 20 -28.21 12.02 -6.89
CA CYS A 20 -27.77 12.71 -5.69
C CYS A 20 -26.29 12.46 -5.41
N GLU A 21 -25.71 13.29 -4.55
CA GLU A 21 -24.30 13.20 -4.18
C GLU A 21 -24.10 13.55 -2.72
N VAL A 22 -23.36 12.70 -1.99
CA VAL A 22 -22.67 13.10 -0.77
C VAL A 22 -21.33 13.70 -1.21
N SER A 23 -21.17 15.01 -1.04
CA SER A 23 -20.04 15.74 -1.62
C SER A 23 -18.89 15.97 -0.67
N ARG A 24 -19.14 15.98 0.65
CA ARG A 24 -18.11 16.22 1.65
C ARG A 24 -18.42 15.58 2.98
N VAL A 25 -17.42 14.94 3.55
CA VAL A 25 -17.43 14.39 4.92
C VAL A 25 -16.19 14.91 5.65
N THR A 26 -16.40 15.59 6.76
CA THR A 26 -15.34 16.17 7.60
C THR A 26 -15.39 15.57 9.00
N VAL A 27 -14.27 15.12 9.51
CA VAL A 27 -14.13 14.51 10.83
C VAL A 27 -13.18 15.33 11.68
N ASN A 28 -13.66 15.79 12.83
CA ASN A 28 -12.83 16.42 13.86
C ASN A 28 -12.74 15.52 15.11
N ASP A 29 -12.37 16.07 16.27
CA ASP A 29 -12.12 15.26 17.48
C ASP A 29 -13.37 14.53 17.99
N ASP A 30 -14.55 15.14 17.83
CA ASP A 30 -15.81 14.68 18.43
C ASP A 30 -17.02 14.65 17.49
N ARG A 31 -16.89 15.21 16.28
CA ARG A 31 -18.00 15.33 15.33
C ARG A 31 -17.64 14.83 13.94
N VAL A 32 -18.67 14.40 13.21
CA VAL A 32 -18.65 14.11 11.77
C VAL A 32 -19.70 14.97 11.08
N GLU A 33 -19.28 15.81 10.15
CA GLU A 33 -20.17 16.61 9.32
C GLU A 33 -20.27 16.02 7.92
N VAL A 34 -21.50 15.85 7.43
CA VAL A 34 -21.79 15.30 6.10
C VAL A 34 -22.64 16.29 5.33
N SER A 35 -22.22 16.61 4.12
CA SER A 35 -22.98 17.50 3.23
C SER A 35 -23.04 16.97 1.81
N GLY A 36 -24.03 17.44 1.06
CA GLY A 36 -24.21 17.00 -0.32
C GLY A 36 -25.38 17.67 -1.03
N ASP A 37 -25.73 17.10 -2.17
CA ASP A 37 -26.71 17.60 -3.11
C ASP A 37 -27.81 16.57 -3.37
N ILE A 38 -29.07 16.99 -3.21
CA ILE A 38 -30.27 16.17 -3.43
C ILE A 38 -31.23 16.79 -4.45
N LYS A 39 -30.77 17.79 -5.21
CA LYS A 39 -31.62 18.50 -6.15
C LYS A 39 -32.23 17.56 -7.21
N GLY A 40 -33.46 17.83 -7.55
CA GLY A 40 -34.19 17.07 -8.57
C GLY A 40 -34.80 15.77 -8.08
N MET A 41 -34.63 15.40 -6.80
CA MET A 41 -35.24 14.19 -6.26
C MET A 41 -36.68 14.45 -5.79
N PRO A 42 -37.66 13.73 -6.33
CA PRO A 42 -39.01 13.75 -5.78
C PRO A 42 -39.08 12.96 -4.47
N GLY A 43 -39.78 13.49 -3.49
CA GLY A 43 -40.01 12.80 -2.21
C GLY A 43 -38.91 12.97 -1.18
N GLU A 44 -38.96 12.16 -0.14
CA GLU A 44 -38.05 12.25 0.99
C GLU A 44 -36.74 11.53 0.70
N VAL A 45 -35.62 12.16 1.05
CA VAL A 45 -34.28 11.59 0.96
C VAL A 45 -33.71 11.39 2.35
N TYR A 46 -33.02 10.29 2.54
CA TYR A 46 -32.39 9.89 3.80
C TYR A 46 -30.90 9.76 3.63
N LEU A 47 -30.16 10.32 4.59
CA LEU A 47 -28.73 10.03 4.73
C LEU A 47 -28.57 8.76 5.55
N CYS A 48 -27.87 7.79 5.00
CA CYS A 48 -27.66 6.48 5.59
C CYS A 48 -26.17 6.25 5.87
N GLU A 49 -25.86 5.75 7.06
CA GLU A 49 -24.50 5.40 7.46
C GLU A 49 -24.21 3.93 7.20
N VAL A 50 -23.12 3.66 6.47
CA VAL A 50 -22.58 2.32 6.26
C VAL A 50 -21.28 2.21 7.05
N PRO A 51 -21.26 1.53 8.20
CA PRO A 51 -20.02 1.33 8.93
C PRO A 51 -19.07 0.42 8.14
N MET A 52 -17.77 0.56 8.37
CA MET A 52 -16.76 -0.15 7.57
C MET A 52 -16.91 -1.68 7.64
N PHE A 53 -17.48 -2.22 8.70
CA PHE A 53 -17.68 -3.66 8.88
C PHE A 53 -18.96 -4.21 8.22
N ARG A 54 -19.69 -3.38 7.46
CA ARG A 54 -20.90 -3.78 6.71
C ARG A 54 -20.76 -3.47 5.23
N GLU A 55 -21.58 -4.17 4.42
CA GLU A 55 -21.63 -3.99 2.97
C GLU A 55 -22.70 -2.96 2.59
N LEU A 56 -22.33 -1.96 1.77
CA LEU A 56 -23.26 -0.92 1.33
C LEU A 56 -24.45 -1.49 0.56
N THR A 57 -24.18 -2.45 -0.32
CA THR A 57 -25.21 -3.03 -1.19
C THR A 57 -26.21 -3.94 -0.45
N GLU A 58 -25.86 -4.42 0.73
CA GLU A 58 -26.79 -5.14 1.62
C GLU A 58 -27.75 -4.18 2.36
N LYS A 59 -27.47 -2.87 2.35
CA LYS A 59 -28.32 -1.82 2.92
C LYS A 59 -28.62 -2.00 4.42
N ASP A 60 -27.71 -2.62 5.14
CA ASP A 60 -27.75 -2.73 6.60
C ASP A 60 -27.07 -1.49 7.20
N PHE A 61 -27.86 -0.42 7.32
CA PHE A 61 -27.38 0.88 7.76
C PHE A 61 -27.31 0.97 9.29
N LEU A 62 -26.25 1.60 9.79
CA LEU A 62 -26.13 1.91 11.23
C LEU A 62 -27.04 3.06 11.63
N THR A 63 -27.14 4.09 10.78
CA THR A 63 -27.94 5.28 11.00
C THR A 63 -28.72 5.62 9.73
N VAL A 64 -29.98 6.02 9.88
CA VAL A 64 -30.85 6.50 8.81
C VAL A 64 -31.50 7.80 9.28
N GLN A 65 -31.17 8.91 8.65
CA GLN A 65 -31.66 10.23 9.02
C GLN A 65 -32.25 10.95 7.81
N ARG A 66 -33.49 11.42 7.92
CA ARG A 66 -34.10 12.27 6.91
C ARG A 66 -33.28 13.55 6.75
N VAL A 67 -32.90 13.89 5.52
CA VAL A 67 -32.22 15.14 5.21
C VAL A 67 -33.23 16.25 4.92
N LYS A 68 -32.89 17.47 5.32
CA LYS A 68 -33.74 18.65 5.16
C LYS A 68 -33.15 19.59 4.11
N GLY A 69 -34.00 20.17 3.31
CA GLY A 69 -33.64 21.16 2.29
C GLY A 69 -34.08 20.74 0.90
N PRO A 70 -34.28 21.69 -0.01
CA PRO A 70 -34.78 21.39 -1.36
C PRO A 70 -33.68 20.98 -2.35
N LYS A 71 -32.42 21.35 -2.10
CA LYS A 71 -31.31 21.11 -3.03
C LYS A 71 -30.06 20.61 -2.34
N ARG A 72 -29.68 21.21 -1.22
CA ARG A 72 -28.47 20.85 -0.47
C ARG A 72 -28.84 20.47 0.95
N PHE A 73 -28.03 19.61 1.54
CA PHE A 73 -28.18 19.22 2.94
C PHE A 73 -26.86 19.34 3.69
N LYS A 74 -26.96 19.49 5.00
CA LYS A 74 -25.87 19.33 5.95
C LYS A 74 -26.40 18.54 7.14
N ALA A 75 -25.66 17.53 7.57
CA ALA A 75 -25.97 16.72 8.73
C ALA A 75 -24.73 16.62 9.63
N ASP A 76 -24.93 16.39 10.90
CA ASP A 76 -23.90 16.39 11.92
C ASP A 76 -24.16 15.28 12.92
N PHE A 77 -23.10 14.52 13.27
CA PHE A 77 -23.17 13.34 14.12
C PHE A 77 -22.05 13.35 15.15
N ASP A 78 -22.26 12.70 16.29
CA ASP A 78 -21.17 12.37 17.19
C ASP A 78 -20.19 11.45 16.47
N ARG A 79 -18.89 11.68 16.66
CA ARG A 79 -17.85 10.84 16.02
C ARG A 79 -17.93 9.40 16.47
N TYR A 80 -18.23 9.16 17.73
CA TYR A 80 -18.27 7.81 18.28
C TYR A 80 -19.71 7.35 18.46
N ALA A 81 -19.96 6.08 18.07
CA ALA A 81 -21.23 5.39 18.25
C ALA A 81 -21.03 4.14 19.10
N GLU A 82 -22.06 3.76 19.86
CA GLU A 82 -22.10 2.47 20.54
C GLU A 82 -22.87 1.47 19.68
N VAL A 83 -22.26 0.34 19.39
CA VAL A 83 -22.84 -0.74 18.59
C VAL A 83 -22.62 -2.06 19.33
N ASP A 84 -23.69 -2.70 19.74
CA ASP A 84 -23.66 -3.98 20.47
C ASP A 84 -22.68 -3.98 21.68
N GLY A 85 -22.65 -2.86 22.41
CA GLY A 85 -21.79 -2.69 23.58
C GLY A 85 -20.33 -2.38 23.28
N GLN A 86 -20.00 -2.11 22.03
CA GLN A 86 -18.64 -1.70 21.62
C GLN A 86 -18.69 -0.30 21.00
N ARG A 87 -17.62 0.47 21.22
CA ARG A 87 -17.47 1.78 20.60
C ARG A 87 -16.99 1.62 19.15
N TYR A 88 -17.60 2.39 18.25
CA TYR A 88 -17.25 2.49 16.84
C TYR A 88 -16.88 3.93 16.49
N ASP A 89 -15.77 4.11 15.80
CA ASP A 89 -15.33 5.43 15.30
C ASP A 89 -15.92 5.66 13.90
N ARG A 90 -16.81 6.65 13.80
CA ARG A 90 -17.43 7.04 12.52
C ARG A 90 -16.45 7.65 11.50
N LEU A 91 -15.21 7.85 11.87
CA LEU A 91 -14.12 8.15 10.93
C LEU A 91 -14.07 7.13 9.78
N TYR A 92 -14.43 5.88 10.03
CA TYR A 92 -14.37 4.79 9.06
C TYR A 92 -15.67 4.56 8.30
N SER A 93 -16.72 5.33 8.60
CA SER A 93 -18.00 5.19 7.90
C SER A 93 -17.97 5.80 6.52
N ARG A 94 -18.73 5.22 5.60
CA ARG A 94 -19.16 5.89 4.38
C ARG A 94 -20.63 6.23 4.46
N TRP A 95 -21.01 7.30 3.78
CA TRP A 95 -22.33 7.88 3.86
C TRP A 95 -22.99 7.85 2.49
N VAL A 96 -24.23 7.43 2.42
CA VAL A 96 -24.97 7.24 1.16
C VAL A 96 -26.37 7.85 1.30
N LEU A 97 -26.88 8.39 0.20
CA LEU A 97 -28.26 8.90 0.14
C LEU A 97 -29.18 7.81 -0.42
N ALA A 98 -30.36 7.70 0.15
CA ALA A 98 -31.37 6.74 -0.27
C ALA A 98 -32.78 7.27 -0.08
N GLN A 99 -33.73 6.65 -0.79
CA GLN A 99 -35.19 6.88 -0.63
C GLN A 99 -35.87 5.61 -0.19
N LYS A 100 -36.96 5.75 0.55
CA LYS A 100 -37.84 4.62 0.89
C LYS A 100 -38.59 4.15 -0.34
N SER A 101 -38.68 2.84 -0.53
CA SER A 101 -39.45 2.19 -1.56
C SER A 101 -40.30 1.06 -0.98
N GLN A 102 -41.17 0.46 -1.77
CA GLN A 102 -41.97 -0.68 -1.34
C GLN A 102 -41.13 -1.87 -0.89
N ASN A 103 -39.91 -2.00 -1.44
CA ASN A 103 -39.01 -3.11 -1.20
C ASN A 103 -37.80 -2.70 -0.33
N GLY A 104 -37.93 -1.69 0.52
CA GLY A 104 -36.86 -1.18 1.38
C GLY A 104 -36.23 0.10 0.86
N MET A 105 -34.96 0.33 1.17
CA MET A 105 -34.25 1.55 0.77
C MET A 105 -33.66 1.42 -0.65
N LEU A 106 -33.89 2.43 -1.46
CA LEU A 106 -33.31 2.56 -2.80
C LEU A 106 -32.19 3.62 -2.78
N ILE A 107 -30.97 3.20 -3.01
CA ILE A 107 -29.79 4.07 -3.03
C ILE A 107 -29.90 5.07 -4.19
N CYS A 108 -29.69 6.34 -3.93
CA CYS A 108 -29.71 7.42 -4.92
C CYS A 108 -28.41 8.26 -4.98
N SER A 109 -27.35 7.81 -4.34
CA SER A 109 -25.99 8.33 -4.48
C SER A 109 -24.96 7.21 -4.38
N HIS A 110 -23.70 7.47 -4.77
CA HIS A 110 -22.60 6.65 -4.27
C HIS A 110 -22.38 6.89 -2.78
N GLY A 111 -21.76 5.92 -2.10
CA GLY A 111 -21.23 6.13 -0.75
C GLY A 111 -20.03 7.07 -0.80
N HIS A 112 -19.80 7.79 0.28
CA HIS A 112 -18.69 8.75 0.37
C HIS A 112 -18.01 8.63 1.73
N TYR A 113 -16.70 8.45 1.73
CA TYR A 113 -15.87 8.39 2.93
C TYR A 113 -15.37 9.77 3.34
N ALA A 114 -14.68 9.87 4.48
CA ALA A 114 -14.13 11.12 4.96
C ALA A 114 -13.15 11.75 3.97
N ASP A 115 -13.30 13.05 3.72
CA ASP A 115 -12.41 13.88 2.91
C ASP A 115 -11.36 14.58 3.77
N ASP A 116 -11.79 15.14 4.90
CA ASP A 116 -10.94 15.88 5.80
C ASP A 116 -10.98 15.25 7.19
N VAL A 117 -9.80 15.03 7.74
CA VAL A 117 -9.62 14.53 9.11
C VAL A 117 -8.71 15.49 9.85
N LYS A 118 -9.17 15.98 11.01
CA LYS A 118 -8.33 16.83 11.85
C LYS A 118 -7.18 16.01 12.42
N ALA A 119 -5.95 16.40 12.08
CA ALA A 119 -4.74 15.78 12.59
C ALA A 119 -4.36 16.34 13.95
N LYS A 120 -3.89 15.46 14.84
CA LYS A 120 -3.37 15.84 16.17
C LYS A 120 -2.11 16.69 16.07
N TYR A 121 -1.23 16.40 15.12
CA TYR A 121 0.06 17.06 14.94
C TYR A 121 0.12 17.78 13.60
N ASP A 122 0.71 18.98 13.59
CA ASP A 122 1.00 19.73 12.37
C ASP A 122 2.39 19.34 11.85
N LEU A 123 2.46 18.18 11.23
CA LEU A 123 3.72 17.67 10.66
C LEU A 123 3.93 18.21 9.25
N PRO A 124 5.19 18.48 8.87
CA PRO A 124 5.51 18.92 7.51
C PRO A 124 5.29 17.79 6.49
N HIS A 125 5.07 18.18 5.24
CA HIS A 125 5.11 17.24 4.12
C HIS A 125 6.56 16.97 3.75
N GLU A 126 7.00 15.72 3.90
CA GLU A 126 8.36 15.28 3.64
C GLU A 126 8.40 14.28 2.49
N VAL A 127 9.37 14.43 1.59
CA VAL A 127 9.59 13.54 0.46
C VAL A 127 11.04 13.06 0.46
N PRO A 128 11.36 11.90 -0.13
CA PRO A 128 12.75 11.45 -0.26
C PRO A 128 13.58 12.46 -1.03
N ALA A 129 14.79 12.75 -0.55
CA ALA A 129 15.70 13.68 -1.20
C ALA A 129 16.31 13.10 -2.50
N SER A 130 16.27 11.80 -2.69
CA SER A 130 16.71 11.09 -3.89
C SER A 130 15.91 9.82 -4.11
N LYS A 131 16.19 9.09 -5.18
CA LYS A 131 15.56 7.80 -5.45
C LYS A 131 16.19 6.61 -4.73
N LYS A 132 17.25 6.83 -3.94
CA LYS A 132 18.02 5.76 -3.31
C LYS A 132 17.33 5.28 -2.03
N GLY A 133 17.03 3.98 -1.95
CA GLY A 133 16.35 3.38 -0.82
C GLY A 133 16.81 1.96 -0.49
N ILE A 134 16.52 1.54 0.74
CA ILE A 134 16.67 0.16 1.20
C ILE A 134 15.32 -0.38 1.64
N GLY A 135 14.94 -1.55 1.11
CA GLY A 135 13.79 -2.32 1.55
C GLY A 135 14.13 -3.27 2.69
N GLY A 136 13.17 -3.46 3.61
CA GLY A 136 13.36 -4.35 4.75
C GLY A 136 14.47 -3.91 5.70
N PHE A 137 14.61 -2.61 5.91
CA PHE A 137 15.66 -2.05 6.77
C PHE A 137 15.45 -2.40 8.24
N GLY A 138 16.56 -2.73 8.90
CA GLY A 138 16.64 -2.88 10.36
C GLY A 138 17.99 -2.36 10.86
N ALA A 139 18.00 -1.70 12.01
CA ALA A 139 19.20 -1.04 12.54
C ALA A 139 20.15 -1.96 13.32
N ASN A 140 19.88 -3.27 13.33
CA ASN A 140 20.65 -4.23 14.13
C ASN A 140 21.98 -4.70 13.48
N ARG A 141 22.15 -4.46 12.18
CA ARG A 141 23.39 -4.80 11.43
C ARG A 141 23.52 -3.99 10.16
N PHE A 142 24.76 -3.66 9.79
CA PHE A 142 25.11 -2.85 8.61
C PHE A 142 24.33 -1.53 8.48
N ALA A 143 23.83 -0.99 9.57
CA ALA A 143 23.00 0.22 9.57
C ALA A 143 23.75 1.43 8.95
N SER A 144 25.08 1.45 9.01
CA SER A 144 25.92 2.46 8.37
C SER A 144 25.80 2.49 6.84
N ASP A 145 25.19 1.48 6.22
CA ASP A 145 24.87 1.52 4.80
C ASP A 145 23.89 2.65 4.45
N LEU A 146 23.07 3.12 5.40
CA LEU A 146 22.26 4.32 5.18
C LEU A 146 23.13 5.51 4.78
N ASP A 147 24.23 5.71 5.49
CA ASP A 147 25.15 6.81 5.23
C ASP A 147 26.06 6.52 4.01
N SER A 148 26.61 5.30 3.94
CA SER A 148 27.54 4.90 2.88
C SER A 148 26.91 4.85 1.48
N LEU A 149 25.60 4.60 1.40
CA LEU A 149 24.86 4.53 0.15
C LEU A 149 23.99 5.77 -0.11
N ASP A 150 24.06 6.80 0.72
CA ASP A 150 23.23 8.01 0.63
C ASP A 150 21.72 7.68 0.56
N ILE A 151 21.26 6.78 1.42
CA ILE A 151 19.86 6.32 1.44
C ILE A 151 18.96 7.43 1.96
N THR A 152 17.86 7.68 1.24
CA THR A 152 16.88 8.72 1.59
C THR A 152 15.49 8.18 1.88
N SER A 153 15.25 6.88 1.61
CA SER A 153 14.02 6.21 2.00
C SER A 153 14.25 4.73 2.32
N VAL A 154 13.41 4.17 3.18
CA VAL A 154 13.43 2.75 3.53
C VAL A 154 12.02 2.19 3.61
N THR A 155 11.87 0.88 3.42
CA THR A 155 10.71 0.15 3.93
C THR A 155 11.09 -0.56 5.23
N VAL A 156 10.14 -0.65 6.14
CA VAL A 156 10.26 -1.40 7.39
C VAL A 156 9.06 -2.34 7.49
N ASN A 157 9.33 -3.64 7.67
CA ASN A 157 8.26 -4.61 7.85
C ASN A 157 7.68 -4.49 9.26
N MET A 158 6.37 -4.30 9.36
CA MET A 158 5.64 -4.26 10.62
C MET A 158 4.60 -5.37 10.65
N TRP A 159 4.98 -6.49 11.26
CA TRP A 159 4.05 -7.59 11.53
C TRP A 159 3.18 -7.25 12.72
N LEU A 160 1.85 -7.37 12.55
CA LEU A 160 0.88 -7.05 13.60
C LEU A 160 0.74 -8.15 14.66
N GLY A 161 1.54 -9.19 14.58
CA GLY A 161 1.60 -10.28 15.57
C GLY A 161 2.05 -9.86 16.97
N PHE A 162 2.48 -8.62 17.15
CA PHE A 162 2.77 -8.04 18.46
C PHE A 162 1.52 -7.79 19.32
N MET A 163 0.32 -7.82 18.70
CA MET A 163 -0.94 -7.54 19.39
C MET A 163 -1.40 -8.70 20.24
N SER A 164 -1.87 -8.39 21.46
CA SER A 164 -2.52 -9.33 22.36
C SER A 164 -3.77 -8.70 23.00
N LEU A 165 -4.74 -9.56 23.33
CA LEU A 165 -5.94 -9.20 24.09
C LEU A 165 -5.76 -9.40 25.59
N THR A 166 -4.69 -10.07 26.01
CA THR A 166 -4.42 -10.42 27.41
C THR A 166 -3.24 -9.65 27.98
N PRO A 167 -3.34 -9.19 29.26
CA PRO A 167 -2.22 -8.52 29.91
C PRO A 167 -1.02 -9.46 30.09
N SER A 168 0.17 -8.89 30.07
CA SER A 168 1.44 -9.55 30.36
C SER A 168 2.41 -8.52 30.91
N ASP A 169 3.33 -8.94 31.76
CA ASP A 169 4.39 -8.07 32.28
C ASP A 169 5.34 -7.57 31.18
N ASP A 170 5.43 -8.33 30.09
CA ASP A 170 6.26 -8.00 28.91
C ASP A 170 5.50 -7.22 27.85
N ALA A 171 4.30 -6.73 28.13
CA ALA A 171 3.48 -5.98 27.18
C ALA A 171 3.35 -4.51 27.57
N ILE A 172 3.15 -3.67 26.57
CA ILE A 172 2.77 -2.26 26.71
C ILE A 172 1.25 -2.19 26.62
N PRO A 173 0.53 -1.85 27.70
CA PRO A 173 -0.91 -1.66 27.63
C PRO A 173 -1.23 -0.32 26.94
N PHE A 174 -2.29 -0.31 26.15
CA PHE A 174 -2.82 0.92 25.55
C PHE A 174 -4.32 0.80 25.33
N ASP A 175 -4.99 1.96 25.36
CA ASP A 175 -6.43 2.02 25.20
C ASP A 175 -6.81 2.46 23.79
N TYR A 176 -7.84 1.81 23.23
CA TYR A 176 -8.47 2.19 21.99
C TYR A 176 -9.99 1.91 22.08
N ASN A 177 -10.80 2.91 21.79
CA ASN A 177 -12.27 2.79 21.79
C ASN A 177 -12.84 2.17 23.09
N GLY A 178 -12.29 2.55 24.25
CA GLY A 178 -12.79 2.10 25.55
C GLY A 178 -12.37 0.68 25.95
N ARG A 179 -11.46 0.06 25.19
CA ARG A 179 -10.88 -1.25 25.50
C ARG A 179 -9.36 -1.15 25.62
N THR A 180 -8.76 -1.88 26.57
CA THR A 180 -7.33 -2.00 26.70
C THR A 180 -6.81 -3.16 25.87
N TYR A 181 -5.80 -2.87 25.04
CA TYR A 181 -5.04 -3.83 24.24
C TYR A 181 -3.59 -3.87 24.72
N TYR A 182 -2.84 -4.85 24.27
CA TYR A 182 -1.47 -5.08 24.74
C TYR A 182 -0.54 -5.28 23.55
N ALA A 183 0.57 -4.53 23.54
CA ALA A 183 1.60 -4.65 22.51
C ALA A 183 2.84 -5.33 23.10
N ASP A 184 3.39 -6.33 22.41
CA ASP A 184 4.63 -6.99 22.84
C ASP A 184 5.78 -5.97 22.90
N ARG A 185 6.32 -5.76 24.11
CA ARG A 185 7.34 -4.74 24.37
C ARG A 185 8.58 -4.93 23.52
N LYS A 186 9.06 -6.16 23.42
CA LYS A 186 10.30 -6.48 22.67
C LYS A 186 10.16 -6.16 21.18
N ALA A 187 9.01 -6.50 20.58
CA ALA A 187 8.73 -6.18 19.18
C ALA A 187 8.69 -4.67 18.94
N ILE A 188 8.01 -3.92 19.81
CA ILE A 188 7.90 -2.46 19.71
C ILE A 188 9.26 -1.79 19.92
N GLU A 189 10.04 -2.21 20.89
CA GLU A 189 11.41 -1.70 21.12
C GLU A 189 12.32 -1.96 19.90
N GLY A 190 12.12 -3.07 19.20
CA GLY A 190 12.81 -3.36 17.93
C GLY A 190 12.44 -2.36 16.83
N PHE A 191 11.17 -2.04 16.69
CA PHE A 191 10.72 -0.98 15.78
C PHE A 191 11.27 0.39 16.18
N ASP A 192 11.18 0.73 17.46
CA ASP A 192 11.70 2.01 18.00
C ASP A 192 13.16 2.21 17.62
N LYS A 193 14.00 1.22 17.86
CA LYS A 193 15.44 1.28 17.58
C LYS A 193 15.70 1.58 16.09
N THR A 194 15.03 0.88 15.20
CA THR A 194 15.16 1.08 13.75
C THR A 194 14.68 2.47 13.34
N LEU A 195 13.51 2.89 13.83
CA LEU A 195 12.88 4.15 13.44
C LEU A 195 13.56 5.38 14.07
N GLN A 196 14.17 5.24 15.23
CA GLN A 196 15.03 6.28 15.82
C GLN A 196 16.29 6.48 14.97
N TYR A 197 16.88 5.39 14.48
CA TYR A 197 18.06 5.45 13.61
C TYR A 197 17.77 6.16 12.29
N THR A 198 16.66 5.84 11.64
CA THR A 198 16.23 6.48 10.39
C THR A 198 15.80 7.94 10.61
N ALA A 199 15.09 8.24 11.69
CA ALA A 199 14.64 9.58 12.02
C ALA A 199 15.82 10.54 12.28
N ALA A 200 16.89 10.08 12.90
CA ALA A 200 18.10 10.86 13.14
C ALA A 200 18.81 11.28 11.84
N ARG A 201 18.47 10.65 10.71
CA ARG A 201 19.04 10.91 9.37
C ARG A 201 18.04 11.50 8.39
N ASP A 202 16.86 11.87 8.86
CA ASP A 202 15.76 12.39 8.03
C ASP A 202 15.39 11.46 6.85
N VAL A 203 15.53 10.16 7.05
CA VAL A 203 15.16 9.13 6.06
C VAL A 203 13.65 8.92 6.08
N ILE A 204 13.04 8.95 4.92
CA ILE A 204 11.60 8.66 4.76
C ILE A 204 11.33 7.17 4.99
N VAL A 205 10.36 6.86 5.83
CA VAL A 205 10.01 5.49 6.20
C VAL A 205 8.61 5.13 5.70
N ASN A 206 8.54 4.04 4.95
CA ASN A 206 7.30 3.38 4.57
C ASN A 206 7.15 2.09 5.36
N ALA A 207 6.12 2.00 6.20
CA ALA A 207 5.83 0.80 6.97
C ALA A 207 5.02 -0.18 6.13
N ILE A 208 5.54 -1.39 5.93
CA ILE A 208 4.81 -2.49 5.29
C ILE A 208 4.03 -3.21 6.39
N VAL A 209 2.70 -3.13 6.32
CA VAL A 209 1.81 -3.79 7.29
C VAL A 209 1.55 -5.22 6.87
N LEU A 210 2.05 -6.17 7.64
CA LEU A 210 1.90 -7.60 7.38
C LEU A 210 1.09 -8.27 8.49
N ILE A 211 0.15 -9.12 8.10
CA ILE A 211 -0.75 -9.81 9.03
C ILE A 211 -0.60 -11.32 8.83
N ALA A 212 0.00 -11.95 9.82
CA ALA A 212 0.12 -13.40 9.84
C ALA A 212 -1.26 -14.05 10.15
N PRO A 213 -1.51 -15.27 9.68
CA PRO A 213 -2.70 -16.02 10.07
C PRO A 213 -2.67 -16.43 11.54
N GLU A 214 -3.80 -16.85 12.08
CA GLU A 214 -3.96 -17.28 13.48
C GLU A 214 -2.85 -18.22 13.94
N ARG A 215 -2.49 -19.19 13.08
CA ARG A 215 -1.45 -20.19 13.41
C ARG A 215 -0.11 -19.59 13.83
N SER A 216 0.19 -18.37 13.39
CA SER A 216 1.46 -17.69 13.65
C SER A 216 1.38 -16.62 14.75
N PHE A 217 0.20 -16.36 15.32
CA PHE A 217 0.05 -15.44 16.44
C PHE A 217 0.41 -16.12 17.77
N ALA A 218 1.10 -15.39 18.63
CA ALA A 218 1.33 -15.81 20.01
C ALA A 218 0.00 -15.87 20.79
N ASP A 219 -0.81 -14.82 20.71
CA ASP A 219 -2.18 -14.80 21.20
C ASP A 219 -3.14 -15.30 20.10
N LYS A 220 -3.61 -16.54 20.23
CA LYS A 220 -4.49 -17.15 19.24
C LYS A 220 -5.85 -16.44 19.13
N ALA A 221 -6.35 -15.86 20.22
CA ALA A 221 -7.59 -15.09 20.18
C ALA A 221 -7.45 -13.81 19.34
N ALA A 222 -6.34 -13.10 19.47
CA ALA A 222 -6.02 -11.96 18.61
C ALA A 222 -5.85 -12.41 17.15
N GLY A 223 -5.13 -13.50 16.92
CA GLY A 223 -4.93 -14.05 15.57
C GLY A 223 -6.24 -14.40 14.87
N ARG A 224 -7.19 -15.01 15.58
CA ARG A 224 -8.53 -15.31 15.05
C ARG A 224 -9.29 -14.06 14.62
N LEU A 225 -9.15 -12.97 15.36
CA LEU A 225 -9.81 -11.71 15.01
C LEU A 225 -9.17 -11.02 13.80
N PHE A 226 -7.85 -11.15 13.64
CA PHE A 226 -7.15 -10.60 12.47
C PHE A 226 -7.38 -11.38 11.20
N GLU A 227 -7.46 -12.71 11.29
CA GLU A 227 -7.56 -13.60 10.12
C GLU A 227 -8.88 -13.38 9.38
N HIS A 228 -8.81 -13.18 8.06
CA HIS A 228 -10.00 -13.05 7.24
C HIS A 228 -10.84 -14.34 7.31
N PRO A 229 -12.19 -14.24 7.39
CA PRO A 229 -13.06 -15.43 7.50
C PRO A 229 -12.88 -16.44 6.37
N ASP A 230 -12.52 -15.98 5.17
CA ASP A 230 -12.32 -16.84 3.99
C ASP A 230 -10.84 -17.14 3.73
N PHE A 231 -9.95 -16.91 4.71
CA PHE A 231 -8.54 -17.23 4.57
C PHE A 231 -8.33 -18.69 4.22
N ASP A 232 -7.54 -18.95 3.18
CA ASP A 232 -7.13 -20.30 2.81
C ASP A 232 -5.75 -20.60 3.42
N PRO A 233 -5.56 -21.76 4.08
CA PRO A 233 -4.29 -22.13 4.70
C PRO A 233 -3.06 -22.18 3.75
N ALA A 234 -3.28 -22.19 2.44
CA ALA A 234 -2.20 -22.07 1.45
C ALA A 234 -1.54 -20.69 1.47
N GLY A 235 -2.21 -19.66 1.99
CA GLY A 235 -1.67 -18.31 2.11
C GLY A 235 -0.58 -18.20 3.19
N ILE A 236 0.40 -17.35 2.95
CA ILE A 236 1.44 -17.01 3.94
C ILE A 236 0.94 -15.91 4.87
N TYR A 237 0.31 -14.88 4.31
CA TYR A 237 -0.33 -13.79 5.06
C TYR A 237 -1.81 -13.70 4.71
N THR A 238 -2.59 -13.18 5.66
CA THR A 238 -4.03 -12.99 5.52
C THR A 238 -4.40 -11.55 5.19
N MET A 239 -5.47 -11.37 4.42
CA MET A 239 -6.23 -10.12 4.40
C MET A 239 -6.75 -9.85 5.82
N PRO A 240 -6.69 -8.62 6.35
CA PRO A 240 -7.29 -8.34 7.65
C PRO A 240 -8.81 -8.55 7.63
N ASN A 241 -9.33 -9.09 8.72
CA ASN A 241 -10.77 -9.23 8.93
C ASN A 241 -11.37 -7.89 9.35
N MET A 242 -12.22 -7.33 8.50
CA MET A 242 -12.99 -6.12 8.76
C MET A 242 -14.50 -6.36 8.67
N THR A 243 -14.92 -7.61 8.90
CA THR A 243 -16.33 -8.03 8.77
C THR A 243 -17.11 -7.96 10.07
N THR A 244 -16.44 -7.70 11.20
CA THR A 244 -17.06 -7.50 12.52
C THR A 244 -16.45 -6.28 13.19
N LEU A 245 -17.19 -5.64 14.08
CA LEU A 245 -16.68 -4.48 14.83
C LEU A 245 -15.51 -4.86 15.73
N GLU A 246 -15.54 -6.04 16.34
CA GLU A 246 -14.46 -6.52 17.21
C GLU A 246 -13.14 -6.66 16.44
N SER A 247 -13.19 -7.28 15.26
CA SER A 247 -12.01 -7.44 14.38
C SER A 247 -11.54 -6.10 13.82
N LEU A 248 -12.46 -5.24 13.37
CA LEU A 248 -12.14 -3.90 12.91
C LEU A 248 -11.44 -3.09 13.99
N ASN A 249 -11.96 -3.11 15.22
CA ASN A 249 -11.36 -2.39 16.34
C ASN A 249 -9.98 -2.90 16.71
N LEU A 250 -9.72 -4.20 16.66
CA LEU A 250 -8.39 -4.75 16.91
C LEU A 250 -7.38 -4.27 15.85
N TYR A 251 -7.75 -4.35 14.58
CA TYR A 251 -6.91 -3.87 13.50
C TYR A 251 -6.67 -2.35 13.61
N ALA A 252 -7.73 -1.58 13.80
CA ALA A 252 -7.62 -0.14 13.98
C ALA A 252 -6.78 0.23 15.22
N ALA A 253 -6.93 -0.51 16.33
CA ALA A 253 -6.12 -0.31 17.54
C ALA A 253 -4.63 -0.52 17.29
N ALA A 254 -4.27 -1.57 16.54
CA ALA A 254 -2.87 -1.84 16.18
C ALA A 254 -2.26 -0.68 15.38
N ILE A 255 -2.98 -0.21 14.37
CA ILE A 255 -2.49 0.90 13.52
C ILE A 255 -2.51 2.22 14.27
N ASP A 256 -3.51 2.46 15.12
CA ASP A 256 -3.59 3.67 15.95
C ASP A 256 -2.40 3.78 16.89
N PHE A 257 -2.04 2.66 17.54
CA PHE A 257 -0.86 2.60 18.40
C PHE A 257 0.43 2.94 17.65
N LEU A 258 0.65 2.35 16.48
CA LEU A 258 1.83 2.59 15.66
C LEU A 258 1.85 4.03 15.11
N ALA A 259 0.72 4.49 14.57
CA ALA A 259 0.63 5.82 13.97
C ALA A 259 0.84 6.93 15.00
N GLU A 260 0.26 6.83 16.18
CA GLU A 260 0.49 7.80 17.25
C GLU A 260 1.95 7.81 17.70
N ARG A 261 2.50 6.62 17.97
CA ARG A 261 3.87 6.48 18.47
C ARG A 261 4.91 7.07 17.50
N TYR A 262 4.72 6.86 16.19
CA TYR A 262 5.68 7.24 15.15
C TYR A 262 5.29 8.50 14.37
N SER A 263 4.35 9.29 14.89
CA SER A 263 4.00 10.63 14.36
C SER A 263 4.29 11.76 15.34
N ARG A 264 4.86 11.48 16.51
CA ARG A 264 5.16 12.53 17.51
C ARG A 264 6.11 13.57 16.93
N PRO A 265 5.87 14.87 17.11
CA PRO A 265 6.77 15.92 16.62
C PRO A 265 8.19 15.82 17.18
N ASP A 266 8.36 15.33 18.42
CA ASP A 266 9.66 15.14 19.08
C ASP A 266 10.46 13.94 18.54
N LYS A 267 9.86 13.10 17.71
CA LYS A 267 10.47 11.88 17.16
C LYS A 267 11.06 10.94 18.23
N LYS A 268 10.50 10.95 19.44
CA LYS A 268 11.02 10.18 20.57
C LYS A 268 11.24 8.70 20.23
N TYR A 269 10.32 8.10 19.47
CA TYR A 269 10.38 6.71 19.06
C TYR A 269 10.75 6.52 17.58
N GLY A 270 11.02 7.62 16.86
CA GLY A 270 11.23 7.64 15.43
C GLY A 270 10.02 8.13 14.64
N ARG A 271 10.02 7.92 13.34
CA ARG A 271 8.97 8.39 12.43
C ARG A 271 8.60 7.33 11.40
N VAL A 272 7.31 7.14 11.18
CA VAL A 272 6.72 6.51 9.99
C VAL A 272 6.02 7.58 9.18
N HIS A 273 6.36 7.72 7.91
CA HIS A 273 5.77 8.72 7.01
C HIS A 273 4.58 8.18 6.24
N HIS A 274 4.72 6.95 5.72
CA HIS A 274 3.74 6.33 4.84
C HIS A 274 3.55 4.86 5.17
N TRP A 275 2.48 4.27 4.60
CA TRP A 275 2.06 2.91 4.89
C TRP A 275 1.89 2.13 3.59
N ILE A 276 2.39 0.92 3.55
CA ILE A 276 2.17 -0.01 2.44
C ILE A 276 1.15 -1.06 2.91
N ALA A 277 0.03 -1.12 2.20
CA ALA A 277 -1.06 -2.01 2.53
C ALA A 277 -0.74 -3.43 2.04
N HIS A 278 0.00 -4.13 2.89
CA HIS A 278 0.35 -5.53 2.83
C HIS A 278 1.47 -5.84 1.84
N ASN A 279 1.38 -6.94 1.09
CA ASN A 279 2.37 -7.33 0.11
C ASN A 279 1.71 -7.95 -1.13
N GLU A 280 2.15 -7.52 -2.32
CA GLU A 280 1.83 -8.09 -3.63
C GLU A 280 0.37 -8.57 -3.75
N VAL A 281 -0.56 -7.64 -3.65
CA VAL A 281 -2.00 -7.97 -3.54
C VAL A 281 -2.60 -8.55 -4.83
N ASP A 282 -1.97 -8.36 -5.96
CA ASP A 282 -2.29 -9.08 -7.21
C ASP A 282 -1.94 -10.57 -7.12
N ALA A 283 -0.96 -10.93 -6.30
CA ALA A 283 -0.68 -12.30 -5.84
C ALA A 283 -1.25 -12.55 -4.43
N GLY A 284 -2.43 -12.01 -4.15
CA GLY A 284 -3.09 -12.03 -2.84
C GLY A 284 -3.33 -13.43 -2.30
N TRP A 285 -3.47 -14.43 -3.16
CA TRP A 285 -3.56 -15.83 -2.74
C TRP A 285 -2.40 -16.25 -1.82
N VAL A 286 -1.20 -15.73 -2.08
CA VAL A 286 0.00 -15.99 -1.27
C VAL A 286 0.15 -14.99 -0.13
N TRP A 287 0.04 -13.69 -0.44
CA TRP A 287 0.53 -12.63 0.43
C TRP A 287 -0.55 -11.81 1.14
N THR A 288 -1.80 -11.91 0.70
CA THR A 288 -2.93 -11.15 1.28
C THR A 288 -4.21 -11.96 1.05
N ASN A 289 -4.22 -13.17 1.61
CA ASN A 289 -5.22 -14.18 1.27
C ASN A 289 -6.59 -13.88 1.90
N ALA A 290 -7.61 -13.85 1.04
CA ALA A 290 -9.02 -13.72 1.40
C ALA A 290 -9.87 -14.83 0.74
N GLY A 291 -9.26 -15.98 0.44
CA GLY A 291 -9.88 -17.04 -0.33
C GLY A 291 -10.03 -16.70 -1.82
N ILE A 292 -10.77 -17.49 -2.54
CA ILE A 292 -11.04 -17.26 -3.97
C ILE A 292 -12.07 -16.14 -4.12
N LYS A 293 -11.67 -15.05 -4.78
CA LYS A 293 -12.50 -13.87 -5.05
C LYS A 293 -12.34 -13.42 -6.51
N THR A 294 -13.38 -12.80 -7.05
CA THR A 294 -13.22 -12.01 -8.27
C THR A 294 -12.33 -10.80 -8.02
N PRO A 295 -11.67 -10.23 -9.04
CA PRO A 295 -10.88 -9.00 -8.85
C PRO A 295 -11.67 -7.87 -8.19
N LEU A 296 -12.92 -7.67 -8.63
CA LEU A 296 -13.82 -6.64 -8.08
C LEU A 296 -14.08 -6.87 -6.59
N ARG A 297 -14.46 -8.09 -6.19
CA ARG A 297 -14.75 -8.40 -4.79
C ARG A 297 -13.50 -8.35 -3.92
N PHE A 298 -12.35 -8.79 -4.45
CA PHE A 298 -11.06 -8.68 -3.76
C PHE A 298 -10.71 -7.21 -3.46
N MET A 299 -10.84 -6.34 -4.47
CA MET A 299 -10.54 -4.92 -4.30
C MET A 299 -11.56 -4.22 -3.38
N ASP A 300 -12.83 -4.63 -3.40
CA ASP A 300 -13.85 -4.12 -2.47
C ASP A 300 -13.44 -4.35 -1.00
N ILE A 301 -12.90 -5.52 -0.70
CA ILE A 301 -12.38 -5.85 0.62
C ILE A 301 -11.06 -5.11 0.91
N TYR A 302 -10.13 -5.15 -0.03
CA TYR A 302 -8.79 -4.61 0.14
C TYR A 302 -8.76 -3.08 0.30
N ILE A 303 -9.59 -2.35 -0.44
CA ILE A 303 -9.64 -0.89 -0.36
C ILE A 303 -10.12 -0.43 1.02
N LYS A 304 -10.98 -1.19 1.70
CA LYS A 304 -11.33 -0.91 3.10
C LYS A 304 -10.10 -0.93 4.00
N SER A 305 -9.18 -1.88 3.80
CA SER A 305 -7.91 -1.93 4.52
C SER A 305 -7.02 -0.71 4.22
N MET A 306 -6.90 -0.33 2.96
CA MET A 306 -6.17 0.89 2.59
C MET A 306 -6.76 2.13 3.28
N ARG A 307 -8.08 2.26 3.29
CA ARG A 307 -8.76 3.40 3.93
C ARG A 307 -8.60 3.40 5.45
N LEU A 308 -8.65 2.24 6.09
CA LEU A 308 -8.41 2.14 7.53
C LEU A 308 -6.99 2.65 7.87
N LEU A 309 -5.97 2.21 7.15
CA LEU A 309 -4.60 2.69 7.32
C LEU A 309 -4.51 4.22 7.10
N TYR A 310 -5.09 4.70 6.02
CA TYR A 310 -5.06 6.12 5.67
C TYR A 310 -5.74 6.99 6.73
N TYR A 311 -6.98 6.67 7.12
CA TYR A 311 -7.72 7.47 8.08
C TYR A 311 -7.13 7.41 9.47
N THR A 312 -6.62 6.25 9.89
CA THR A 312 -5.93 6.13 11.17
C THR A 312 -4.67 6.99 11.20
N ALA A 313 -3.86 6.95 10.15
CA ALA A 313 -2.67 7.80 10.03
C ALA A 313 -3.03 9.30 9.99
N ARG A 314 -4.14 9.66 9.34
CA ARG A 314 -4.65 11.04 9.26
C ARG A 314 -5.08 11.60 10.62
N LYS A 315 -5.40 10.78 11.58
CA LYS A 315 -5.66 11.24 12.96
C LYS A 315 -4.46 11.97 13.56
N TYR A 316 -3.26 11.65 13.11
CA TYR A 316 -2.00 12.12 13.70
C TYR A 316 -1.18 13.00 12.78
N SER A 317 -1.28 12.80 11.48
CA SER A 317 -0.51 13.56 10.47
C SER A 317 -1.40 14.00 9.32
N PRO A 318 -1.18 15.20 8.75
CA PRO A 318 -1.93 15.65 7.57
C PRO A 318 -1.43 15.03 6.25
N HIS A 319 -0.27 14.37 6.22
CA HIS A 319 0.42 14.02 4.96
C HIS A 319 0.76 12.53 4.75
N PRO A 320 0.09 11.55 5.39
CA PRO A 320 0.36 10.16 5.08
C PRO A 320 -0.14 9.79 3.69
N GLU A 321 0.52 8.83 3.07
CA GLU A 321 0.05 8.13 1.88
C GLU A 321 -0.02 6.64 2.17
N VAL A 322 -0.94 5.93 1.51
CA VAL A 322 -1.10 4.49 1.63
C VAL A 322 -0.90 3.88 0.25
N PHE A 323 -0.01 2.89 0.14
CA PHE A 323 0.40 2.31 -1.13
C PHE A 323 -0.28 0.98 -1.37
N ILE A 324 -0.84 0.81 -2.58
CA ILE A 324 -1.13 -0.52 -3.12
C ILE A 324 0.20 -1.15 -3.57
N THR A 325 0.41 -2.42 -3.26
CA THR A 325 1.65 -3.14 -3.55
C THR A 325 1.42 -4.25 -4.56
N LEU A 326 2.25 -4.33 -5.58
CA LEU A 326 2.00 -5.12 -6.78
C LEU A 326 3.28 -5.83 -7.26
N THR A 327 3.12 -7.03 -7.86
CA THR A 327 4.18 -7.73 -8.57
C THR A 327 4.44 -7.10 -9.95
N HIS A 328 5.39 -7.64 -10.70
CA HIS A 328 5.68 -7.19 -12.06
C HIS A 328 4.62 -7.61 -13.11
N TYR A 329 3.68 -8.48 -12.76
CA TYR A 329 2.61 -8.90 -13.68
C TYR A 329 1.63 -7.76 -13.91
N TRP A 330 1.63 -7.19 -15.12
CA TRP A 330 0.80 -6.03 -15.44
C TRP A 330 -0.54 -6.44 -16.07
N GLN A 331 -0.56 -6.91 -17.32
CA GLN A 331 -1.76 -7.46 -17.98
C GLN A 331 -1.81 -8.99 -17.90
N SER A 332 -0.75 -9.64 -17.50
CA SER A 332 -0.72 -11.05 -17.16
C SER A 332 -0.84 -11.25 -15.64
N ARG A 333 -0.94 -12.49 -15.23
CA ARG A 333 -1.03 -12.89 -13.81
C ARG A 333 -0.11 -14.06 -13.55
N HIS A 334 0.34 -14.21 -12.31
CA HIS A 334 1.26 -15.27 -11.94
C HIS A 334 0.65 -16.66 -12.14
N ASN A 335 -0.61 -16.84 -11.72
CA ASN A 335 -1.37 -18.10 -11.88
C ASN A 335 -2.88 -17.82 -11.84
N GLU A 336 -3.69 -18.86 -11.89
CA GLU A 336 -5.15 -18.78 -11.90
C GLU A 336 -5.77 -18.14 -10.66
N TYR A 337 -5.07 -18.13 -9.51
CA TYR A 337 -5.53 -17.51 -8.26
C TYR A 337 -5.11 -16.03 -8.13
N CYS A 338 -4.31 -15.53 -9.05
CA CYS A 338 -3.78 -14.17 -9.04
C CYS A 338 -4.52 -13.28 -10.03
N TYR A 339 -4.25 -11.97 -9.94
CA TYR A 339 -4.90 -10.95 -10.76
C TYR A 339 -3.85 -10.18 -11.57
N PRO A 340 -4.19 -9.64 -12.75
CA PRO A 340 -3.36 -8.61 -13.39
C PRO A 340 -3.30 -7.36 -12.53
N SER A 341 -2.11 -6.84 -12.25
CA SER A 341 -1.99 -5.64 -11.40
C SER A 341 -2.62 -4.40 -12.04
N ALA A 342 -2.59 -4.28 -13.38
CA ALA A 342 -3.31 -3.23 -14.08
C ALA A 342 -4.81 -3.22 -13.78
N GLN A 343 -5.44 -4.39 -13.73
CA GLN A 343 -6.87 -4.51 -13.42
C GLN A 343 -7.17 -4.04 -12.00
N LEU A 344 -6.32 -4.37 -11.02
CA LEU A 344 -6.51 -3.91 -9.64
C LEU A 344 -6.34 -2.41 -9.51
N LEU A 345 -5.38 -1.81 -10.22
CA LEU A 345 -5.20 -0.36 -10.24
C LEU A 345 -6.39 0.37 -10.88
N GLU A 346 -6.93 -0.15 -11.98
CA GLU A 346 -8.12 0.43 -12.60
C GLU A 346 -9.33 0.36 -11.66
N LEU A 347 -9.52 -0.74 -10.95
CA LEU A 347 -10.57 -0.86 -9.93
C LEU A 347 -10.35 0.12 -8.77
N LEU A 348 -9.12 0.34 -8.34
CA LEU A 348 -8.82 1.33 -7.30
C LEU A 348 -9.18 2.75 -7.76
N VAL A 349 -8.88 3.09 -9.01
CA VAL A 349 -9.31 4.36 -9.61
C VAL A 349 -10.82 4.48 -9.62
N ASP A 350 -11.54 3.45 -10.07
CA ASP A 350 -13.01 3.45 -10.13
C ASP A 350 -13.64 3.66 -8.74
N TYR A 351 -13.15 2.95 -7.73
CA TYR A 351 -13.64 3.09 -6.36
C TYR A 351 -13.38 4.46 -5.77
N THR A 352 -12.20 5.03 -6.01
CA THR A 352 -11.86 6.34 -5.45
C THR A 352 -12.59 7.48 -6.16
N GLN A 353 -12.87 7.34 -7.44
CA GLN A 353 -13.75 8.27 -8.16
C GLN A 353 -15.19 8.19 -7.67
N ALA A 354 -15.69 7.00 -7.37
CA ALA A 354 -17.06 6.82 -6.91
C ALA A 354 -17.27 7.25 -5.46
N GLU A 355 -16.34 6.88 -4.56
CA GLU A 355 -16.56 6.96 -3.09
C GLU A 355 -15.69 7.99 -2.37
N GLY A 356 -15.06 8.88 -3.10
CA GLY A 356 -14.13 9.88 -2.57
C GLY A 356 -12.68 9.44 -2.68
N ASP A 357 -11.86 10.33 -3.21
CA ASP A 357 -10.44 10.07 -3.38
C ASP A 357 -9.69 10.21 -2.06
N PHE A 358 -8.58 9.50 -1.95
CA PHE A 358 -7.62 9.63 -0.86
C PHE A 358 -6.20 9.50 -1.40
N LYS A 359 -5.19 9.92 -0.65
CA LYS A 359 -3.80 9.86 -1.11
C LYS A 359 -3.26 8.44 -1.07
N TRP A 360 -3.62 7.64 -2.06
CA TRP A 360 -2.96 6.37 -2.32
C TRP A 360 -1.81 6.55 -3.31
N GLY A 361 -0.80 5.73 -3.17
CA GLY A 361 0.33 5.63 -4.08
C GLY A 361 0.50 4.20 -4.57
N VAL A 362 1.53 3.98 -5.40
CA VAL A 362 1.83 2.67 -5.99
C VAL A 362 3.20 2.19 -5.51
N ALA A 363 3.24 1.00 -4.95
CA ALA A 363 4.44 0.26 -4.59
C ALA A 363 4.57 -0.94 -5.54
N HIS A 364 5.25 -0.73 -6.67
CA HIS A 364 5.42 -1.73 -7.71
C HIS A 364 6.75 -2.46 -7.55
N HIS A 365 6.77 -3.77 -7.86
CA HIS A 365 7.95 -4.63 -7.77
C HIS A 365 8.41 -5.07 -9.17
N PRO A 366 9.29 -4.32 -9.85
CA PRO A 366 9.66 -4.58 -11.24
C PRO A 366 10.78 -5.61 -11.39
N TYR A 367 10.73 -6.73 -10.67
CA TYR A 367 11.69 -7.78 -10.88
C TYR A 367 11.82 -8.16 -12.36
N PRO A 368 12.99 -8.65 -12.81
CA PRO A 368 13.12 -9.26 -14.13
C PRO A 368 12.05 -10.35 -14.35
N GLN A 369 11.72 -10.61 -15.59
CA GLN A 369 10.72 -11.62 -16.02
C GLN A 369 10.96 -12.99 -15.36
N SER A 370 12.20 -13.45 -15.32
CA SER A 370 12.65 -14.49 -14.41
C SER A 370 13.45 -13.85 -13.28
N LEU A 371 13.06 -14.12 -12.04
CA LEU A 371 13.77 -13.59 -10.87
C LEU A 371 15.23 -14.05 -10.80
N PHE A 372 15.56 -15.19 -11.42
CA PHE A 372 16.92 -15.73 -11.47
C PHE A 372 17.81 -15.08 -12.54
N GLU A 373 17.22 -14.44 -13.57
CA GLU A 373 17.96 -13.81 -14.67
C GLU A 373 18.21 -12.32 -14.41
N PRO A 374 19.46 -11.88 -14.16
CA PRO A 374 19.75 -10.48 -13.89
C PRO A 374 19.67 -9.57 -15.13
N LYS A 375 19.68 -10.15 -16.34
CA LYS A 375 19.72 -9.42 -17.60
C LYS A 375 18.31 -9.04 -18.06
N SER A 376 17.70 -8.08 -17.36
CA SER A 376 16.31 -7.67 -17.65
C SER A 376 16.11 -7.02 -19.03
N TRP A 377 17.19 -6.59 -19.69
CA TRP A 377 17.10 -6.14 -21.09
C TRP A 377 16.69 -7.25 -22.07
N LEU A 378 16.77 -8.52 -21.65
CA LEU A 378 16.33 -9.69 -22.41
C LEU A 378 14.85 -10.03 -22.19
N ASP A 379 14.14 -9.33 -21.30
CA ASP A 379 12.75 -9.60 -20.96
C ASP A 379 11.84 -9.39 -22.18
N ASP A 380 11.31 -10.47 -22.75
CA ASP A 380 10.43 -10.42 -23.92
C ASP A 380 8.94 -10.21 -23.57
N GLN A 381 8.58 -10.41 -22.29
CA GLN A 381 7.23 -10.12 -21.77
C GLN A 381 7.06 -8.66 -21.36
N ALA A 382 8.09 -7.85 -21.46
CA ALA A 382 8.06 -6.42 -21.17
C ALA A 382 8.07 -5.63 -22.48
N THR A 383 6.90 -5.09 -22.86
CA THR A 383 6.69 -4.26 -24.05
C THR A 383 6.38 -2.82 -23.65
N PHE A 384 6.32 -1.90 -24.61
CA PHE A 384 6.20 -0.45 -24.34
C PHE A 384 4.81 0.08 -24.70
N ASP A 385 3.78 -0.54 -24.14
CA ASP A 385 2.40 -0.13 -24.25
C ASP A 385 1.60 -0.56 -23.02
N TYR A 386 0.36 -0.05 -22.90
CA TYR A 386 -0.53 -0.39 -21.78
C TYR A 386 -0.82 -1.90 -21.68
N ASP A 387 -0.85 -2.60 -22.81
CA ASP A 387 -1.20 -4.02 -22.87
C ASP A 387 0.01 -4.94 -22.58
N THR A 388 1.14 -4.38 -22.18
CA THR A 388 2.32 -5.18 -21.84
C THR A 388 1.97 -6.26 -20.82
N PRO A 389 2.42 -7.52 -21.02
CA PRO A 389 2.22 -8.58 -20.02
C PRO A 389 2.83 -8.26 -18.65
N GLN A 390 4.04 -7.66 -18.65
CA GLN A 390 4.77 -7.35 -17.42
C GLN A 390 5.38 -5.94 -17.46
N ILE A 391 5.56 -5.34 -16.28
CA ILE A 391 6.41 -4.17 -16.10
C ILE A 391 7.59 -4.59 -15.23
N THR A 392 8.75 -4.74 -15.88
CA THR A 392 10.04 -5.08 -15.28
C THR A 392 10.98 -3.86 -15.33
N PHE A 393 12.25 -4.01 -14.99
CA PHE A 393 13.22 -2.93 -15.18
C PHE A 393 13.31 -2.46 -16.64
N LYS A 394 13.01 -3.35 -17.61
CA LYS A 394 13.11 -3.04 -19.04
C LYS A 394 12.15 -1.95 -19.50
N ASN A 395 10.93 -1.92 -18.94
CA ASN A 395 9.86 -1.03 -19.41
C ASN A 395 9.22 -0.20 -18.28
N LEU A 396 10.03 0.30 -17.36
CA LEU A 396 9.57 1.21 -16.29
C LEU A 396 8.83 2.44 -16.86
N GLU A 397 9.14 2.83 -18.08
CA GLU A 397 8.49 3.92 -18.81
C GLU A 397 6.97 3.71 -18.93
N VAL A 398 6.50 2.46 -18.94
CA VAL A 398 5.05 2.18 -18.96
C VAL A 398 4.39 2.59 -17.65
N LEU A 399 5.00 2.27 -16.52
CA LEU A 399 4.52 2.69 -15.20
C LEU A 399 4.58 4.22 -15.05
N ASP A 400 5.67 4.83 -15.51
CA ASP A 400 5.84 6.28 -15.54
C ASP A 400 4.72 6.96 -16.34
N ALA A 401 4.40 6.44 -17.51
CA ALA A 401 3.31 6.95 -18.34
C ALA A 401 1.93 6.74 -17.69
N TRP A 402 1.72 5.57 -17.06
CA TRP A 402 0.44 5.26 -16.42
C TRP A 402 0.13 6.21 -15.26
N ILE A 403 1.10 6.47 -14.39
CA ILE A 403 0.89 7.32 -13.21
C ILE A 403 0.65 8.79 -13.56
N LYS A 404 1.06 9.22 -14.74
CA LYS A 404 0.88 10.59 -15.26
C LYS A 404 -0.47 10.81 -15.94
N GLN A 405 -1.27 9.78 -16.18
CA GLN A 405 -2.59 9.92 -16.77
C GLN A 405 -3.53 10.74 -15.87
N PRO A 406 -4.41 11.60 -16.46
CA PRO A 406 -5.33 12.43 -15.66
C PRO A 406 -6.14 11.64 -14.65
N ARG A 407 -6.68 10.48 -15.02
CA ARG A 407 -7.48 9.62 -14.13
C ARG A 407 -6.69 9.00 -12.98
N ALA A 408 -5.39 8.88 -13.11
CA ALA A 408 -4.52 8.36 -12.04
C ALA A 408 -4.12 9.44 -11.03
N LEU A 409 -4.27 10.71 -11.36
CA LEU A 409 -3.90 11.82 -10.47
C LEU A 409 -4.81 11.89 -9.24
N TYR A 410 -4.23 12.25 -8.10
CA TYR A 410 -5.01 12.54 -6.90
C TYR A 410 -5.90 13.75 -7.14
N GLN A 411 -7.21 13.57 -6.98
CA GLN A 411 -8.25 14.57 -7.26
C GLN A 411 -8.12 15.20 -8.66
N GLY A 412 -7.60 14.44 -9.62
CA GLY A 412 -7.39 14.90 -10.99
C GLY A 412 -6.29 15.95 -11.16
N LYS A 413 -5.45 16.20 -10.16
CA LYS A 413 -4.50 17.33 -10.14
C LYS A 413 -3.07 16.96 -9.76
N ILE A 414 -2.88 16.09 -8.79
CA ILE A 414 -1.57 15.83 -8.19
C ILE A 414 -1.09 14.43 -8.56
N LYS A 415 0.13 14.32 -9.11
CA LYS A 415 0.76 13.03 -9.38
C LYS A 415 0.91 12.25 -8.08
N ARG A 416 0.46 11.00 -8.08
CA ARG A 416 0.65 10.10 -6.95
C ARG A 416 2.08 9.64 -6.84
N THR A 417 2.52 9.34 -5.64
CA THR A 417 3.85 8.81 -5.36
C THR A 417 3.95 7.36 -5.86
N VAL A 418 5.07 7.04 -6.50
CA VAL A 418 5.43 5.69 -6.93
C VAL A 418 6.75 5.30 -6.29
N PHE A 419 6.71 4.25 -5.46
CA PHE A 419 7.91 3.62 -4.93
C PHE A 419 8.08 2.22 -5.51
N LEU A 420 9.28 1.91 -5.98
CA LEU A 420 9.66 0.55 -6.28
C LEU A 420 10.17 -0.07 -4.96
N SER A 421 9.26 -0.76 -4.26
CA SER A 421 9.47 -1.10 -2.85
C SER A 421 10.11 -2.47 -2.61
N GLU A 422 10.26 -3.27 -3.66
CA GLU A 422 10.89 -4.58 -3.56
C GLU A 422 11.39 -5.03 -4.93
N GLN A 423 12.68 -5.00 -5.16
CA GLN A 423 13.31 -5.50 -6.37
C GLN A 423 14.83 -5.41 -6.31
N ASN A 424 15.49 -6.35 -6.96
CA ASN A 424 16.89 -6.30 -7.37
C ASN A 424 17.14 -7.34 -8.48
N PRO A 425 18.18 -7.17 -9.29
CA PRO A 425 18.68 -8.25 -10.11
C PRO A 425 19.36 -9.31 -9.25
N ASN A 426 19.29 -10.57 -9.68
CA ASN A 426 19.86 -11.73 -9.01
C ASN A 426 21.33 -11.95 -9.38
N SER A 427 22.08 -12.54 -8.47
CA SER A 427 23.36 -13.20 -8.77
C SER A 427 23.17 -14.72 -8.69
N LYS A 428 23.41 -15.44 -9.78
CA LYS A 428 23.17 -16.89 -9.86
C LYS A 428 24.02 -17.68 -8.85
N ASP A 429 25.24 -17.21 -8.63
CA ASP A 429 26.19 -17.70 -7.63
C ASP A 429 27.17 -16.57 -7.27
N TYR A 430 28.29 -16.89 -6.61
CA TYR A 430 29.32 -15.89 -6.27
C TYR A 430 30.55 -15.98 -7.21
N SER A 431 30.38 -16.53 -8.41
CA SER A 431 31.43 -16.42 -9.44
C SER A 431 31.57 -14.94 -9.87
N GLU A 432 32.75 -14.59 -10.35
CA GLU A 432 33.04 -13.26 -10.86
C GLU A 432 32.06 -12.86 -11.97
N GLU A 433 31.77 -13.78 -12.90
CA GLU A 433 30.83 -13.57 -14.00
C GLU A 433 29.40 -13.25 -13.48
N ALA A 434 28.88 -14.10 -12.57
CA ALA A 434 27.53 -13.90 -12.03
C ALA A 434 27.39 -12.61 -11.22
N LEU A 435 28.40 -12.27 -10.43
CA LEU A 435 28.44 -11.01 -9.68
C LEU A 435 28.49 -9.78 -10.60
N ARG A 436 29.23 -9.86 -11.71
CA ARG A 436 29.29 -8.80 -12.71
C ARG A 436 27.97 -8.65 -13.48
N GLU A 437 27.32 -9.76 -13.82
CA GLU A 437 25.99 -9.74 -14.45
C GLU A 437 24.92 -9.08 -13.54
N GLN A 438 24.93 -9.40 -12.25
CA GLN A 438 24.07 -8.74 -11.28
C GLN A 438 24.34 -7.23 -11.21
N ALA A 439 25.62 -6.85 -11.16
CA ALA A 439 26.02 -5.44 -11.12
C ALA A 439 25.61 -4.70 -12.40
N ALA A 440 25.72 -5.34 -13.55
CA ALA A 440 25.25 -4.77 -14.82
C ALA A 440 23.72 -4.61 -14.84
N GLY A 441 22.99 -5.61 -14.31
CA GLY A 441 21.54 -5.51 -14.11
C GLY A 441 21.13 -4.34 -13.21
N MET A 442 21.90 -4.09 -12.15
CA MET A 442 21.69 -2.94 -11.27
C MET A 442 21.94 -1.61 -11.99
N ALA A 443 23.04 -1.49 -12.73
CA ALA A 443 23.33 -0.28 -13.51
C ALA A 443 22.25 0.00 -14.55
N TYR A 444 21.78 -1.03 -15.24
CA TYR A 444 20.68 -0.94 -16.19
C TYR A 444 19.39 -0.44 -15.50
N ALA A 445 19.01 -1.05 -14.38
CA ALA A 445 17.83 -0.64 -13.62
C ALA A 445 17.92 0.82 -13.17
N MET A 446 19.08 1.26 -12.69
CA MET A 446 19.29 2.64 -12.26
C MET A 446 19.19 3.64 -13.41
N LYS A 447 19.71 3.31 -14.59
CA LYS A 447 19.57 4.17 -15.78
C LYS A 447 18.12 4.27 -16.26
N LYS A 448 17.37 3.19 -16.21
CA LYS A 448 15.93 3.19 -16.51
C LYS A 448 15.16 4.04 -15.50
N LEU A 449 15.45 3.88 -14.21
CA LEU A 449 14.85 4.65 -13.13
C LEU A 449 15.12 6.17 -13.27
N GLU A 450 16.35 6.54 -13.58
CA GLU A 450 16.76 7.93 -13.78
C GLU A 450 15.98 8.64 -14.90
N ALA A 451 15.59 7.89 -15.93
CA ALA A 451 14.80 8.38 -17.06
C ALA A 451 13.31 8.54 -16.75
N CYS A 452 12.80 8.04 -15.61
CA CYS A 452 11.40 8.02 -15.23
C CYS A 452 11.15 8.95 -14.04
N ASP A 453 10.85 10.21 -14.31
CA ASP A 453 10.60 11.21 -13.26
C ASP A 453 9.27 11.00 -12.50
N GLY A 454 8.37 10.18 -13.01
CA GLY A 454 7.16 9.73 -12.31
C GLY A 454 7.39 8.69 -11.23
N ILE A 455 8.57 8.07 -11.19
CA ILE A 455 8.97 7.09 -10.17
C ILE A 455 9.87 7.78 -9.15
N ASP A 456 9.47 7.75 -7.87
CA ASP A 456 10.04 8.61 -6.84
C ASP A 456 11.15 7.95 -6.01
N ALA A 457 11.16 6.61 -5.90
CA ALA A 457 12.20 5.90 -5.17
C ALA A 457 12.36 4.44 -5.62
N TYR A 458 13.53 3.90 -5.37
CA TYR A 458 13.90 2.50 -5.51
C TYR A 458 14.42 2.00 -4.15
N GLN A 459 13.62 1.18 -3.49
CA GLN A 459 13.97 0.60 -2.20
C GLN A 459 14.38 -0.85 -2.44
N MET A 460 15.68 -1.08 -2.49
CA MET A 460 16.23 -2.38 -2.88
C MET A 460 15.72 -3.52 -1.98
N HIS A 461 15.47 -4.64 -2.58
CA HIS A 461 15.28 -5.93 -1.90
C HIS A 461 16.03 -7.04 -2.68
N GLY A 462 17.01 -7.70 -2.12
CA GLY A 462 17.42 -7.65 -0.74
C GLY A 462 18.59 -6.67 -0.50
N TRP A 463 18.73 -6.35 0.73
CA TRP A 463 19.90 -5.66 1.22
C TRP A 463 21.10 -6.63 1.32
N PHE A 464 20.87 -7.79 1.91
CA PHE A 464 21.81 -8.91 1.91
C PHE A 464 21.13 -10.21 1.46
N ASP A 465 21.93 -11.15 0.94
CA ASP A 465 21.40 -12.45 0.51
C ASP A 465 20.82 -13.21 1.70
N GLN A 466 19.71 -13.90 1.47
CA GLN A 466 18.98 -14.65 2.50
C GLN A 466 18.71 -16.08 2.02
N ARG A 467 18.97 -17.06 2.90
CA ARG A 467 18.74 -18.48 2.61
C ARG A 467 17.27 -18.80 2.34
N ALA A 468 16.36 -18.03 2.95
CA ALA A 468 14.91 -18.21 2.80
C ALA A 468 14.33 -17.72 1.47
N GLU A 469 15.14 -17.13 0.57
CA GLU A 469 14.69 -16.55 -0.70
C GLU A 469 14.67 -17.55 -1.87
N GLY A 470 14.46 -18.84 -1.59
CA GLY A 470 14.25 -19.85 -2.65
C GLY A 470 15.42 -20.05 -3.61
N GLY A 471 16.65 -19.84 -3.16
CA GLY A 471 17.87 -19.95 -3.97
C GLY A 471 18.27 -18.65 -4.66
N LEU A 472 17.52 -17.57 -4.50
CA LEU A 472 17.87 -16.26 -5.00
C LEU A 472 19.01 -15.63 -4.17
N ARG A 473 19.88 -14.89 -4.88
CA ARG A 473 20.91 -14.02 -4.30
C ARG A 473 20.72 -12.60 -4.82
N ILE A 474 19.62 -11.99 -4.42
CA ILE A 474 19.22 -10.64 -4.85
C ILE A 474 19.78 -9.52 -3.96
N GLY A 475 20.47 -9.86 -2.90
CA GLY A 475 21.13 -8.90 -2.03
C GLY A 475 22.28 -8.17 -2.72
N VAL A 476 22.59 -6.97 -2.26
CA VAL A 476 23.82 -6.24 -2.61
C VAL A 476 24.99 -6.64 -1.68
N ARG A 477 24.66 -7.37 -0.62
CA ARG A 477 25.61 -8.03 0.28
C ARG A 477 25.43 -9.55 0.25
N ARG A 478 26.54 -10.27 0.48
CA ARG A 478 26.57 -11.74 0.55
C ARG A 478 25.75 -12.24 1.75
N PHE A 479 25.49 -13.53 1.80
CA PHE A 479 24.93 -14.19 2.98
C PHE A 479 25.67 -13.79 4.25
N MET A 480 24.92 -13.59 5.34
CA MET A 480 25.50 -13.30 6.66
C MET A 480 26.33 -14.45 7.22
N ASP A 481 26.07 -15.67 6.74
CA ASP A 481 26.78 -16.89 7.10
C ASP A 481 27.73 -17.39 5.98
N ASP A 482 28.10 -16.52 5.03
CA ASP A 482 29.07 -16.87 4.01
C ASP A 482 30.41 -17.24 4.66
N GLU A 483 31.02 -18.34 4.23
CA GLU A 483 32.22 -18.89 4.86
C GLU A 483 33.47 -18.01 4.65
N THR A 484 33.51 -17.27 3.55
CA THR A 484 34.70 -16.48 3.18
C THR A 484 34.56 -15.01 3.46
N ASP A 485 33.35 -14.45 3.32
CA ASP A 485 33.09 -13.01 3.48
C ASP A 485 31.65 -12.76 3.94
N PRO A 486 31.35 -13.04 5.24
CA PRO A 486 30.00 -12.88 5.78
C PRO A 486 29.47 -11.47 5.61
N GLY A 487 28.33 -11.32 4.90
CA GLY A 487 27.73 -10.03 4.63
C GLY A 487 28.57 -9.11 3.75
N GLY A 488 29.56 -9.63 3.03
CA GLY A 488 30.48 -8.85 2.20
C GLY A 488 29.78 -8.08 1.09
N ARG A 489 30.32 -6.93 0.76
CA ARG A 489 29.80 -6.08 -0.32
C ARG A 489 30.03 -6.75 -1.67
N LYS A 490 28.94 -6.89 -2.44
CA LYS A 490 28.99 -7.39 -3.82
C LYS A 490 29.26 -6.24 -4.79
N PRO A 491 29.71 -6.51 -6.03
CA PRO A 491 29.86 -5.45 -7.04
C PRO A 491 28.62 -4.56 -7.22
N ALA A 492 27.42 -5.13 -7.10
CA ALA A 492 26.16 -4.38 -7.16
C ALA A 492 26.03 -3.33 -6.05
N TRP A 493 26.63 -3.54 -4.88
CA TRP A 493 26.65 -2.55 -3.79
C TRP A 493 27.35 -1.26 -4.22
N PHE A 494 28.49 -1.40 -4.91
CA PHE A 494 29.27 -0.24 -5.40
C PHE A 494 28.59 0.46 -6.57
N VAL A 495 27.89 -0.28 -7.43
CA VAL A 495 27.05 0.30 -8.49
C VAL A 495 25.95 1.16 -7.88
N PHE A 496 25.23 0.64 -6.88
CA PHE A 496 24.19 1.38 -6.20
C PHE A 496 24.74 2.61 -5.44
N GLN A 497 25.91 2.48 -4.83
CA GLN A 497 26.60 3.61 -4.19
C GLN A 497 26.89 4.74 -5.18
N ALA A 498 27.35 4.43 -6.37
CA ALA A 498 27.71 5.41 -7.38
C ALA A 498 26.48 6.09 -8.03
N PHE A 499 25.32 5.43 -7.99
CA PHE A 499 24.09 5.97 -8.56
C PHE A 499 23.78 7.38 -8.02
N GLY A 500 23.53 8.31 -8.95
CA GLY A 500 23.22 9.70 -8.61
C GLY A 500 24.41 10.52 -8.11
N THR A 501 25.64 10.01 -8.20
CA THR A 501 26.87 10.71 -7.83
C THR A 501 27.70 11.05 -9.07
N ASP A 502 28.75 11.86 -8.88
CA ASP A 502 29.72 12.21 -9.95
C ASP A 502 30.54 11.01 -10.43
N ARG A 503 30.52 9.90 -9.72
CA ARG A 503 31.18 8.65 -10.09
C ARG A 503 30.33 7.70 -10.92
N GLU A 504 29.06 8.01 -11.14
CA GLU A 504 28.12 7.10 -11.82
C GLU A 504 28.64 6.66 -13.19
N ASP A 505 29.04 7.57 -14.04
CA ASP A 505 29.48 7.27 -15.40
C ASP A 505 30.70 6.32 -15.41
N GLU A 506 31.67 6.58 -14.54
CA GLU A 506 32.86 5.74 -14.38
C GLU A 506 32.49 4.31 -13.93
N VAL A 507 31.69 4.23 -12.87
CA VAL A 507 31.35 2.95 -12.23
C VAL A 507 30.41 2.11 -13.09
N PHE A 508 29.54 2.73 -13.88
CA PHE A 508 28.56 2.04 -14.72
C PHE A 508 29.14 1.62 -16.08
N GLU A 509 30.31 2.11 -16.49
CA GLU A 509 30.87 1.91 -17.85
C GLU A 509 31.00 0.43 -18.23
N PHE A 510 31.45 -0.45 -17.32
CA PHE A 510 31.61 -1.88 -17.57
C PHE A 510 30.30 -2.57 -18.02
N ALA A 511 29.15 -2.07 -17.57
CA ALA A 511 27.85 -2.66 -17.85
C ALA A 511 27.47 -2.54 -19.33
N LYS A 512 27.96 -1.54 -20.03
CA LYS A 512 27.66 -1.35 -21.46
C LYS A 512 28.10 -2.55 -22.30
N ASP A 513 29.29 -3.08 -22.04
CA ASP A 513 29.81 -4.27 -22.76
C ASP A 513 28.94 -5.51 -22.49
N ILE A 514 28.48 -5.69 -21.25
CA ILE A 514 27.65 -6.82 -20.85
C ILE A 514 26.24 -6.72 -21.47
N ILE A 515 25.69 -5.51 -21.55
CA ILE A 515 24.38 -5.24 -22.15
C ILE A 515 24.47 -5.27 -23.68
N GLY A 516 25.62 -4.93 -24.26
CA GLY A 516 25.83 -4.84 -25.69
C GLY A 516 25.41 -3.49 -26.28
N ILE A 517 25.70 -2.40 -25.57
CA ILE A 517 25.40 -1.02 -25.97
C ILE A 517 26.66 -0.16 -25.94
N ASP A 518 26.66 0.91 -26.72
CA ASP A 518 27.70 1.94 -26.72
C ASP A 518 27.31 3.16 -25.88
N ASP A 519 26.01 3.42 -25.80
CA ASP A 519 25.44 4.58 -25.10
C ASP A 519 24.18 4.18 -24.34
N TRP A 520 24.02 4.72 -23.13
CA TRP A 520 22.84 4.46 -22.30
C TRP A 520 21.52 4.91 -22.95
N ASP A 521 21.55 5.89 -23.84
CA ASP A 521 20.36 6.32 -24.61
C ASP A 521 19.74 5.18 -25.43
N GLN A 522 20.54 4.17 -25.81
CA GLN A 522 20.05 3.02 -26.57
C GLN A 522 19.05 2.14 -25.80
N VAL A 523 19.02 2.19 -24.48
CA VAL A 523 18.10 1.43 -23.64
C VAL A 523 16.91 2.26 -23.13
N ILE A 524 16.91 3.56 -23.33
CA ILE A 524 15.83 4.45 -22.90
C ILE A 524 14.77 4.56 -24.03
N TYR A 525 13.55 4.20 -23.70
CA TYR A 525 12.43 4.33 -24.64
C TYR A 525 11.86 5.76 -24.60
N LYS A 526 11.95 6.47 -25.72
CA LYS A 526 11.59 7.89 -25.82
C LYS A 526 10.28 8.17 -26.58
N ALA A 527 9.75 7.18 -27.29
CA ALA A 527 8.48 7.35 -28.00
C ALA A 527 7.30 7.43 -27.01
N PRO A 528 6.19 8.09 -27.40
CA PRO A 528 4.95 8.04 -26.61
C PRO A 528 4.50 6.60 -26.38
N ILE A 529 4.06 6.30 -25.16
CA ILE A 529 3.57 4.99 -24.78
C ILE A 529 2.05 4.98 -24.92
N PRO A 530 1.48 4.13 -25.81
CA PRO A 530 0.03 4.01 -25.93
C PRO A 530 -0.59 3.53 -24.63
N MET A 531 -1.52 4.33 -24.11
CA MET A 531 -2.33 4.02 -22.95
C MET A 531 -3.76 3.69 -23.38
N ARG A 532 -4.49 2.96 -22.54
CA ARG A 532 -5.90 2.70 -22.78
C ARG A 532 -6.63 4.05 -22.87
N PRO A 533 -7.41 4.30 -23.93
CA PRO A 533 -8.22 5.50 -24.02
C PRO A 533 -9.14 5.60 -22.80
N GLU A 534 -9.29 6.80 -22.26
CA GLU A 534 -10.39 7.07 -21.33
C GLU A 534 -11.69 6.73 -22.07
N LEU A 535 -12.51 5.90 -21.46
CA LEU A 535 -13.85 5.68 -21.98
C LEU A 535 -14.56 7.04 -21.83
N ASN A 536 -14.72 7.75 -22.96
CA ASN A 536 -15.62 8.90 -22.99
C ASN A 536 -17.02 8.35 -22.70
N ASP A 537 -17.61 8.78 -21.61
CA ASP A 537 -18.99 8.50 -21.21
C ASP A 537 -20.01 8.87 -22.29
#